data_0d37f8795eab1f5fff6e11c91f5ca5e6
#
_entry.id   0d37f8795eab1f5fff6e11c91f5ca5e6
#
_cell.length_a   1.000
_cell.length_b   1.000
_cell.length_c   1.000
_cell.angle_alpha   90.00
_cell.angle_beta   90.00
_cell.angle_gamma   90.00
#
_symmetry.space_group_name_H-M   'P 1'
#
loop_
_entity.id
_entity.type
_entity.pdbx_description
1 polymer ?
#
loop_
_entity_poly.entity_id
_entity_poly.type
_entity_poly.pdbx_seq_one_letter_code
_entity_poly.pdbx_strand_id
1 'polypeptide(L)'
;MQWAETAILLLILVIAYVYWKPWMRPAVKEMLEGNATLYFFYTDWCGHSKKAKPEWEALMAELPATYGSTKVVGKAVNCEEDVTTCTAYGVEGYPTIKLETSGGISDFKQRVTKSSLDGFLTGELGEKA
;
A
#
# COMPACT_ATOMS: atom_id res chain seq x y z
N MET A 1 24.39 51.42 2.21
CA MET A 1 24.52 50.44 1.13
C MET A 1 24.52 49.01 1.63
N GLN A 2 25.25 48.65 2.69
CA GLN A 2 25.23 47.26 3.22
C GLN A 2 23.90 46.82 3.82
N TRP A 3 23.06 47.70 4.29
CA TRP A 3 21.77 47.42 4.90
C TRP A 3 20.72 46.99 3.87
N ALA A 4 20.78 47.50 2.66
CA ALA A 4 19.86 47.13 1.59
C ALA A 4 20.14 45.72 1.07
N GLU A 5 21.40 45.30 1.00
CA GLU A 5 21.78 43.94 0.56
C GLU A 5 21.41 42.88 1.58
N THR A 6 21.62 43.18 2.87
CA THR A 6 21.23 42.25 3.94
C THR A 6 19.70 42.09 4.04
N ALA A 7 18.95 43.16 3.83
CA ALA A 7 17.50 43.13 3.82
C ALA A 7 16.95 42.32 2.63
N ILE A 8 17.54 42.46 1.45
CA ILE A 8 17.16 41.69 0.26
C ILE A 8 17.43 40.17 0.46
N LEU A 9 18.60 39.84 1.01
CA LEU A 9 18.94 38.43 1.31
C LEU A 9 18.00 37.81 2.31
N LEU A 10 17.63 38.53 3.37
CA LEU A 10 16.64 38.04 4.35
C LEU A 10 15.26 37.85 3.73
N LEU A 11 14.85 38.76 2.83
CA LEU A 11 13.58 38.67 2.12
C LEU A 11 13.55 37.44 1.19
N ILE A 12 14.63 37.17 0.48
CA ILE A 12 14.79 35.99 -0.38
C ILE A 12 14.74 34.71 0.46
N LEU A 13 15.38 34.66 1.61
CA LEU A 13 15.39 33.54 2.50
C LEU A 13 13.98 33.26 3.11
N VAL A 14 13.26 34.32 3.47
CA VAL A 14 11.88 34.22 3.96
C VAL A 14 10.94 33.74 2.86
N ILE A 15 11.07 34.26 1.65
CA ILE A 15 10.29 33.84 0.49
C ILE A 15 10.59 32.38 0.17
N ALA A 16 11.86 31.98 0.10
CA ALA A 16 12.26 30.60 -0.12
C ALA A 16 11.72 29.67 0.98
N TYR A 17 11.77 30.08 2.24
CA TYR A 17 11.24 29.33 3.36
C TYR A 17 9.71 29.16 3.30
N VAL A 18 8.98 30.24 2.93
CA VAL A 18 7.51 30.25 2.81
C VAL A 18 7.05 29.38 1.62
N TYR A 19 7.77 29.46 0.48
CA TYR A 19 7.45 28.66 -0.70
C TYR A 19 7.91 27.21 -0.58
N TRP A 20 9.00 26.94 0.13
CA TRP A 20 9.53 25.58 0.30
C TRP A 20 8.75 24.75 1.34
N LYS A 21 8.31 25.39 2.41
CA LYS A 21 7.63 24.72 3.52
C LYS A 21 6.31 24.02 3.16
N PRO A 22 5.40 24.58 2.33
CA PRO A 22 4.20 23.89 1.91
C PRO A 22 4.42 22.85 0.80
N TRP A 23 5.49 22.97 0.02
CA TRP A 23 5.71 22.06 -1.12
C TRP A 23 6.45 20.79 -0.75
N MET A 24 7.34 20.84 0.22
CA MET A 24 8.08 19.65 0.68
C MET A 24 7.30 18.76 1.66
N ARG A 25 6.33 19.31 2.37
CA ARG A 25 5.56 18.52 3.35
C ARG A 25 4.72 17.38 2.77
N PRO A 26 3.94 17.55 1.70
CA PRO A 26 3.19 16.43 1.13
C PRO A 26 4.10 15.37 0.49
N ALA A 27 5.14 15.77 -0.23
CA ALA A 27 6.06 14.85 -0.89
C ALA A 27 6.91 14.04 0.10
N VAL A 28 7.39 14.66 1.19
CA VAL A 28 8.14 13.96 2.24
C VAL A 28 7.25 13.03 3.05
N LYS A 29 6.00 13.44 3.29
CA LYS A 29 5.02 12.59 3.96
C LYS A 29 4.66 11.36 3.10
N GLU A 30 4.46 11.54 1.81
CA GLU A 30 4.23 10.45 0.86
C GLU A 30 5.46 9.53 0.68
N MET A 31 6.66 10.07 0.79
CA MET A 31 7.90 9.27 0.74
C MET A 31 8.16 8.49 2.03
N LEU A 32 7.67 8.99 3.18
CA LEU A 32 7.80 8.34 4.48
C LEU A 32 6.64 7.39 4.78
N GLU A 33 5.46 7.63 4.21
CA GLU A 33 4.32 6.73 4.25
C GLU A 33 4.45 5.75 3.08
N GLY A 34 4.99 4.57 3.33
CA GLY A 34 5.01 3.49 2.36
C GLY A 34 3.59 3.16 1.89
N ASN A 35 3.45 2.82 0.62
CA ASN A 35 2.21 2.27 0.08
C ASN A 35 2.42 0.78 -0.18
N ALA A 36 1.44 -0.02 0.18
CA ALA A 36 1.42 -1.46 -0.07
C ALA A 36 0.12 -1.85 -0.75
N THR A 37 0.19 -2.85 -1.61
CA THR A 37 -0.98 -3.44 -2.27
C THR A 37 -1.11 -4.89 -1.87
N LEU A 38 -2.26 -5.25 -1.31
CA LEU A 38 -2.61 -6.63 -1.04
C LEU A 38 -3.39 -7.18 -2.22
N TYR A 39 -2.81 -8.16 -2.89
CA TYR A 39 -3.41 -8.80 -4.05
C TYR A 39 -4.11 -10.08 -3.66
N PHE A 40 -5.30 -10.28 -4.21
CA PHE A 40 -6.08 -11.51 -4.15
C PHE A 40 -6.27 -12.06 -5.56
N PHE A 41 -5.50 -13.10 -5.89
CA PHE A 41 -5.57 -13.77 -7.18
C PHE A 41 -6.53 -14.96 -7.08
N TYR A 42 -7.56 -14.96 -7.90
CA TYR A 42 -8.63 -15.95 -7.81
C TYR A 42 -9.15 -16.37 -9.20
N THR A 43 -9.94 -17.42 -9.19
CA THR A 43 -10.78 -17.85 -10.31
C THR A 43 -12.18 -18.13 -9.81
N ASP A 44 -13.21 -17.91 -10.63
CA ASP A 44 -14.60 -18.10 -10.23
C ASP A 44 -15.01 -19.56 -10.12
N TRP A 45 -14.32 -20.45 -10.83
CA TRP A 45 -14.58 -21.89 -10.82
C TRP A 45 -13.93 -22.63 -9.64
N CYS A 46 -12.95 -22.07 -8.98
CA CYS A 46 -12.24 -22.71 -7.88
C CYS A 46 -13.03 -22.61 -6.57
N GLY A 47 -13.36 -23.76 -5.96
CA GLY A 47 -14.09 -23.81 -4.70
C GLY A 47 -13.37 -23.12 -3.53
N HIS A 48 -12.05 -23.20 -3.48
CA HIS A 48 -11.24 -22.51 -2.47
C HIS A 48 -11.28 -20.99 -2.63
N SER A 49 -11.27 -20.48 -3.87
CA SER A 49 -11.45 -19.05 -4.16
C SER A 49 -12.84 -18.57 -3.73
N LYS A 50 -13.88 -19.34 -4.00
CA LYS A 50 -15.26 -19.02 -3.58
C LYS A 50 -15.39 -18.92 -2.06
N LYS A 51 -14.74 -19.79 -1.31
CA LYS A 51 -14.74 -19.76 0.16
C LYS A 51 -13.93 -18.59 0.73
N ALA A 52 -12.85 -18.21 0.06
CA ALA A 52 -11.99 -17.10 0.47
C ALA A 52 -12.59 -15.72 0.18
N LYS A 53 -13.40 -15.62 -0.86
CA LYS A 53 -13.96 -14.36 -1.35
C LYS A 53 -14.74 -13.54 -0.30
N PRO A 54 -15.65 -14.12 0.50
CA PRO A 54 -16.33 -13.37 1.56
C PRO A 54 -15.38 -12.82 2.63
N GLU A 55 -14.35 -13.57 2.99
CA GLU A 55 -13.33 -13.14 3.94
C GLU A 55 -12.48 -11.98 3.40
N TRP A 56 -12.13 -12.07 2.12
CA TRP A 56 -11.47 -11.01 1.40
C TRP A 56 -12.33 -9.74 1.36
N GLU A 57 -13.60 -9.85 0.99
CA GLU A 57 -14.53 -8.72 0.92
C GLU A 57 -14.75 -8.07 2.28
N ALA A 58 -14.77 -8.85 3.37
CA ALA A 58 -14.84 -8.32 4.73
C ALA A 58 -13.62 -7.45 5.08
N LEU A 59 -12.42 -7.84 4.66
CA LEU A 59 -11.23 -7.02 4.81
C LEU A 59 -11.27 -5.79 3.90
N MET A 60 -11.74 -5.93 2.68
CA MET A 60 -11.84 -4.80 1.73
C MET A 60 -12.77 -3.70 2.23
N ALA A 61 -13.79 -4.03 3.01
CA ALA A 61 -14.66 -3.04 3.64
C ALA A 61 -13.91 -2.11 4.62
N GLU A 62 -12.78 -2.57 5.16
CA GLU A 62 -11.92 -1.79 6.06
C GLU A 62 -10.74 -1.12 5.36
N LEU A 63 -10.44 -1.49 4.11
CA LEU A 63 -9.36 -0.88 3.33
C LEU A 63 -9.89 0.30 2.47
N PRO A 64 -9.08 1.31 2.18
CA PRO A 64 -7.68 1.46 2.58
C PRO A 64 -7.52 1.75 4.07
N ALA A 65 -6.47 1.20 4.66
CA ALA A 65 -6.13 1.40 6.08
C ALA A 65 -4.60 1.51 6.23
N THR A 66 -4.17 2.08 7.34
CA THR A 66 -2.74 2.23 7.65
C THR A 66 -2.32 1.18 8.68
N TYR A 67 -1.29 0.43 8.35
CA TYR A 67 -0.62 -0.53 9.22
C TYR A 67 0.80 -0.04 9.48
N GLY A 68 1.13 0.23 10.73
CA GLY A 68 2.39 0.92 11.05
C GLY A 68 2.44 2.30 10.39
N SER A 69 3.38 2.49 9.48
CA SER A 69 3.51 3.71 8.66
C SER A 69 3.12 3.50 7.19
N THR A 70 2.50 2.35 6.86
CA THR A 70 2.22 1.93 5.49
C THR A 70 0.72 1.93 5.22
N LYS A 71 0.30 2.63 4.18
CA LYS A 71 -1.08 2.60 3.68
C LYS A 71 -1.28 1.37 2.81
N VAL A 72 -2.26 0.56 3.14
CA VAL A 72 -2.61 -0.67 2.41
C VAL A 72 -3.88 -0.46 1.60
N VAL A 73 -3.80 -0.83 0.33
CA VAL A 73 -4.96 -0.95 -0.56
C VAL A 73 -5.11 -2.39 -1.02
N GLY A 74 -6.32 -2.83 -1.28
CA GLY A 74 -6.61 -4.16 -1.79
C GLY A 74 -6.91 -4.17 -3.28
N LYS A 75 -6.47 -5.22 -3.97
CA LYS A 75 -6.78 -5.46 -5.38
C LYS A 75 -7.08 -6.92 -5.62
N ALA A 76 -8.29 -7.21 -6.09
CA ALA A 76 -8.66 -8.55 -6.54
C ALA A 76 -8.37 -8.70 -8.04
N VAL A 77 -7.74 -9.79 -8.43
CA VAL A 77 -7.39 -10.10 -9.82
C VAL A 77 -8.00 -11.45 -10.20
N ASN A 78 -8.89 -11.44 -11.18
CA ASN A 78 -9.43 -12.66 -11.76
C ASN A 78 -8.45 -13.21 -12.81
N CYS A 79 -7.85 -14.36 -12.51
CA CYS A 79 -6.82 -14.96 -13.36
C CYS A 79 -7.37 -15.57 -14.66
N GLU A 80 -8.66 -15.74 -14.79
CA GLU A 80 -9.29 -16.11 -16.07
C GLU A 80 -9.35 -14.92 -17.05
N GLU A 81 -9.55 -13.73 -16.51
CA GLU A 81 -9.64 -12.48 -17.29
C GLU A 81 -8.28 -11.82 -17.49
N ASP A 82 -7.42 -11.86 -16.49
CA ASP A 82 -6.09 -11.22 -16.48
C ASP A 82 -4.97 -12.23 -16.27
N VAL A 83 -4.76 -13.08 -17.24
CA VAL A 83 -3.68 -14.10 -17.25
C VAL A 83 -2.31 -13.46 -17.15
N THR A 84 -2.10 -12.32 -17.80
CA THR A 84 -0.81 -11.63 -17.85
C THR A 84 -0.34 -11.20 -16.46
N THR A 85 -1.20 -10.56 -15.68
CA THR A 85 -0.89 -10.14 -14.31
C THR A 85 -0.62 -11.34 -13.42
N CYS A 86 -1.46 -12.36 -13.47
CA CYS A 86 -1.28 -13.58 -12.67
C CYS A 86 0.04 -14.29 -12.99
N THR A 87 0.41 -14.37 -14.25
CA THR A 87 1.70 -14.94 -14.68
C THR A 87 2.87 -14.10 -14.18
N ALA A 88 2.76 -12.77 -14.28
CA ALA A 88 3.80 -11.84 -13.82
C ALA A 88 4.08 -11.96 -12.31
N TYR A 89 3.06 -12.25 -11.51
CA TYR A 89 3.20 -12.47 -10.06
C TYR A 89 3.50 -13.94 -9.69
N GLY A 90 3.66 -14.81 -10.66
CA GLY A 90 4.00 -16.22 -10.41
C GLY A 90 2.91 -17.01 -9.71
N VAL A 91 1.65 -16.73 -10.01
CA VAL A 91 0.49 -17.42 -9.41
C VAL A 91 0.39 -18.84 -9.95
N GLU A 92 0.52 -19.85 -9.08
CA GLU A 92 0.49 -21.28 -9.43
C GLU A 92 -0.78 -21.99 -8.95
N GLY A 93 -1.54 -21.38 -8.05
CA GLY A 93 -2.76 -21.94 -7.50
C GLY A 93 -3.73 -20.87 -7.03
N TYR A 94 -4.92 -21.26 -6.65
CA TYR A 94 -5.98 -20.34 -6.25
C TYR A 94 -6.64 -20.75 -4.94
N PRO A 95 -6.99 -19.78 -4.05
CA PRO A 95 -6.58 -18.38 -4.14
C PRO A 95 -5.10 -18.19 -3.79
N THR A 96 -4.48 -17.19 -4.36
CA THR A 96 -3.13 -16.74 -3.97
C THR A 96 -3.23 -15.30 -3.47
N ILE A 97 -2.62 -15.02 -2.33
CA ILE A 97 -2.58 -13.68 -1.74
C ILE A 97 -1.13 -13.25 -1.59
N LYS A 98 -0.83 -12.05 -2.10
CA LYS A 98 0.51 -11.46 -2.07
C LYS A 98 0.41 -10.02 -1.60
N LEU A 99 1.35 -9.62 -0.76
CA LEU A 99 1.53 -8.23 -0.33
C LEU A 99 2.74 -7.65 -1.06
N GLU A 100 2.51 -6.64 -1.87
CA GLU A 100 3.56 -5.90 -2.55
C GLU A 100 3.84 -4.58 -1.82
N THR A 101 5.10 -4.40 -1.44
CA THR A 101 5.62 -3.19 -0.79
C THR A 101 6.81 -2.67 -1.56
N SER A 102 7.33 -1.50 -1.18
CA SER A 102 8.59 -0.97 -1.72
C SER A 102 9.79 -1.89 -1.48
N GLY A 103 9.72 -2.75 -0.46
CA GLY A 103 10.77 -3.72 -0.11
C GLY A 103 10.67 -5.06 -0.83
N GLY A 104 9.60 -5.31 -1.58
CA GLY A 104 9.39 -6.56 -2.29
C GLY A 104 7.99 -7.14 -2.12
N ILE A 105 7.86 -8.43 -2.42
CA ILE A 105 6.60 -9.17 -2.37
C ILE A 105 6.67 -10.23 -1.27
N SER A 106 5.67 -10.24 -0.39
CA SER A 106 5.49 -11.27 0.65
C SER A 106 4.31 -12.15 0.33
N ASP A 107 4.47 -13.46 0.46
CA ASP A 107 3.42 -14.44 0.21
C ASP A 107 2.63 -14.75 1.48
N PHE A 108 1.31 -14.75 1.37
CA PHE A 108 0.43 -15.23 2.42
C PHE A 108 0.21 -16.74 2.25
N LYS A 109 0.54 -17.52 3.28
CA LYS A 109 0.52 -18.99 3.23
C LYS A 109 -0.42 -19.65 4.23
N GLN A 110 -1.30 -18.87 4.84
CA GLN A 110 -2.25 -19.36 5.83
C GLN A 110 -3.64 -19.57 5.19
N ARG A 111 -4.54 -20.17 5.95
CA ARG A 111 -5.96 -20.24 5.57
C ARG A 111 -6.52 -18.83 5.49
N VAL A 112 -7.24 -18.52 4.43
CA VAL A 112 -7.82 -17.20 4.20
C VAL A 112 -9.01 -16.99 5.12
N THR A 113 -8.81 -16.13 6.11
CA THR A 113 -9.85 -15.55 6.95
C THR A 113 -9.55 -14.07 7.11
N LYS A 114 -10.57 -13.25 7.39
CA LYS A 114 -10.35 -11.83 7.66
C LYS A 114 -9.30 -11.62 8.76
N SER A 115 -9.40 -12.41 9.84
CA SER A 115 -8.48 -12.37 10.98
C SER A 115 -7.04 -12.73 10.60
N SER A 116 -6.86 -13.78 9.79
CA SER A 116 -5.51 -14.20 9.35
C SER A 116 -4.87 -13.19 8.39
N LEU A 117 -5.66 -12.57 7.53
CA LEU A 117 -5.20 -11.50 6.62
C LEU A 117 -4.81 -10.25 7.40
N ASP A 118 -5.60 -9.86 8.37
CA ASP A 118 -5.32 -8.72 9.26
C ASP A 118 -4.05 -8.97 10.09
N GLY A 119 -3.92 -10.17 10.64
CA GLY A 119 -2.70 -10.61 11.34
C GLY A 119 -1.46 -10.64 10.47
N PHE A 120 -1.60 -11.03 9.21
CA PHE A 120 -0.51 -11.00 8.23
C PHE A 120 -0.05 -9.56 7.95
N LEU A 121 -0.98 -8.64 7.71
CA LEU A 121 -0.67 -7.23 7.50
C LEU A 121 -0.02 -6.61 8.74
N THR A 122 -0.51 -6.92 9.93
CA THR A 122 0.09 -6.48 11.19
C THR A 122 1.50 -7.03 11.37
N GLY A 123 1.74 -8.29 11.05
CA GLY A 123 3.06 -8.92 11.15
C GLY A 123 4.07 -8.36 10.15
N GLU A 124 3.66 -8.03 8.95
CA GLU A 124 4.53 -7.51 7.90
C GLU A 124 4.77 -5.99 8.01
N LEU A 125 3.79 -5.22 8.43
CA LEU A 125 3.80 -3.76 8.34
C LEU A 125 3.74 -3.06 9.71
N GLY A 126 3.23 -3.72 10.73
CA GLY A 126 3.00 -3.15 12.05
C GLY A 126 1.52 -3.00 12.40
N GLU A 127 1.25 -2.51 13.60
CA GLU A 127 -0.10 -2.37 14.13
C GLU A 127 -0.98 -1.47 13.25
N LYS A 128 -2.25 -1.85 13.15
CA LYS A 128 -3.27 -1.06 12.46
C LYS A 128 -3.55 0.23 13.22
N ALA A 129 -3.47 1.32 12.52
CA ALA A 129 -3.76 2.64 13.08
C ALA A 129 -5.28 2.87 13.28
#